data_972dcd2871b8354716a1d73a78638e68
#
_entry.id   972dcd2871b8354716a1d73a78638e68
#
_cell.length_a   1.000
_cell.length_b   1.000
_cell.length_c   1.000
_cell.angle_alpha   90.00
_cell.angle_beta   90.00
_cell.angle_gamma   90.00
#
_symmetry.space_group_name_H-M   'P 1'
#
loop_
_entity.id
_entity.type
_entity.pdbx_description
1 polymer ?
#
loop_
_entity_poly.entity_id
_entity_poly.type
_entity_poly.pdbx_seq_one_letter_code
_entity_poly.pdbx_strand_id
1 'polypeptide(L)'
;MSYQEIKSIVALVSTLLINGLYGWYVFWRYQQEAPGVAELFRFWAVAMLIFMGVALVAQILITVVFRAAYRRITGETEPSFADELDRTIGLRATRNAYYAFALGLVVALLTQVLSLPPVALFATMFLAGIASEVAQALTQLYYYRRGV
;
A
#
# COMPACT_ATOMS: atom_id res chain seq x y z
N MET A 1 -4.66 7.42 -22.63
CA MET A 1 -4.00 6.86 -21.40
C MET A 1 -3.59 5.44 -21.74
N SER A 2 -2.35 5.08 -21.44
CA SER A 2 -1.87 3.71 -21.65
C SER A 2 -2.51 2.75 -20.62
N TYR A 3 -2.54 1.45 -20.94
CA TYR A 3 -2.99 0.40 -20.02
C TYR A 3 -2.29 0.52 -18.64
N GLN A 4 -0.99 0.76 -18.65
CA GLN A 4 -0.17 0.86 -17.45
C GLN A 4 -0.48 2.11 -16.62
N GLU A 5 -0.84 3.22 -17.24
CA GLU A 5 -1.29 4.43 -16.52
C GLU A 5 -2.60 4.18 -15.79
N ILE A 6 -3.58 3.59 -16.46
CA ILE A 6 -4.88 3.27 -15.85
C ILE A 6 -4.69 2.28 -14.70
N LYS A 7 -3.87 1.25 -14.90
CA LYS A 7 -3.53 0.27 -13.87
C LYS A 7 -2.90 0.92 -12.62
N SER A 8 -1.97 1.86 -12.81
CA SER A 8 -1.32 2.58 -11.70
C SER A 8 -2.29 3.49 -10.94
N ILE A 9 -3.22 4.15 -11.65
CA ILE A 9 -4.26 4.98 -11.02
C ILE A 9 -5.23 4.10 -10.22
N VAL A 10 -5.70 3.00 -10.81
CA VAL A 10 -6.59 2.06 -10.11
C VAL A 10 -5.91 1.49 -8.88
N ALA A 11 -4.64 1.10 -8.98
CA ALA A 11 -3.86 0.64 -7.83
C ALA A 11 -3.77 1.72 -6.74
N LEU A 12 -3.43 2.96 -7.09
CA LEU A 12 -3.33 4.07 -6.14
C LEU A 12 -4.66 4.34 -5.41
N VAL A 13 -5.75 4.46 -6.16
CA VAL A 13 -7.09 4.73 -5.59
C VAL A 13 -7.53 3.58 -4.70
N SER A 14 -7.34 2.35 -5.15
CA SER A 14 -7.71 1.15 -4.38
C SER A 14 -6.89 1.04 -3.09
N THR A 15 -5.58 1.28 -3.15
CA THR A 15 -4.70 1.31 -1.98
C THR A 15 -5.19 2.34 -0.97
N LEU A 16 -5.47 3.58 -1.39
CA LEU A 16 -5.93 4.63 -0.49
C LEU A 16 -7.30 4.29 0.14
N LEU A 17 -8.23 3.73 -0.63
CA LEU A 17 -9.54 3.34 -0.13
C LEU A 17 -9.45 2.19 0.87
N ILE A 18 -8.74 1.11 0.54
CA ILE A 18 -8.62 -0.07 1.40
C ILE A 18 -7.88 0.29 2.69
N ASN A 19 -6.74 0.95 2.56
CA ASN A 19 -5.94 1.36 3.72
C ASN A 19 -6.66 2.39 4.59
N GLY A 20 -7.36 3.34 3.97
CA GLY A 20 -8.14 4.35 4.68
C GLY A 20 -9.31 3.74 5.46
N LEU A 21 -10.09 2.86 4.83
CA LEU A 21 -11.23 2.19 5.47
C LEU A 21 -10.76 1.24 6.57
N TYR A 22 -9.70 0.46 6.32
CA TYR A 22 -9.16 -0.44 7.32
C TYR A 22 -8.54 0.32 8.49
N GLY A 23 -7.74 1.34 8.23
CA GLY A 23 -7.15 2.19 9.27
C GLY A 23 -8.21 2.87 10.13
N TRP A 24 -9.26 3.40 9.50
CA TRP A 24 -10.42 3.94 10.20
C TRP A 24 -11.06 2.90 11.13
N TYR A 25 -11.33 1.69 10.61
CA TYR A 25 -11.94 0.60 11.38
C TYR A 25 -11.08 0.20 12.58
N VAL A 26 -9.77 0.01 12.39
CA VAL A 26 -8.85 -0.38 13.47
C VAL A 26 -8.74 0.70 14.53
N PHE A 27 -8.64 1.97 14.12
CA PHE A 27 -8.56 3.09 15.06
C PHE A 27 -9.85 3.25 15.86
N TRP A 28 -11.01 3.11 15.20
CA TRP A 28 -12.31 3.15 15.87
C TRP A 28 -12.43 2.02 16.88
N ARG A 29 -12.06 0.81 16.50
CA ARG A 29 -12.08 -0.36 17.36
C ARG A 29 -11.12 -0.22 18.54
N TYR A 30 -9.94 0.31 18.32
CA TYR A 30 -8.97 0.60 19.38
C TYR A 30 -9.54 1.55 20.44
N GLN A 31 -10.28 2.58 20.03
CA GLN A 31 -10.93 3.51 20.97
C GLN A 31 -12.05 2.84 21.78
N GLN A 32 -12.76 1.88 21.19
CA GLN A 32 -13.84 1.16 21.87
C GLN A 32 -13.30 0.13 22.88
N GLU A 33 -12.29 -0.62 22.51
CA GLU A 33 -11.74 -1.69 23.35
C GLU A 33 -10.81 -1.15 24.44
N ALA A 34 -10.19 0.03 24.21
CA ALA A 34 -9.23 0.69 25.09
C ALA A 34 -8.30 -0.32 25.82
N PRO A 35 -7.56 -1.17 25.08
CA PRO A 35 -6.82 -2.29 25.65
C PRO A 35 -5.76 -1.81 26.61
N GLY A 36 -5.56 -2.55 27.71
CA GLY A 36 -4.46 -2.33 28.64
C GLY A 36 -3.11 -2.52 27.96
N VAL A 37 -2.04 -2.04 28.61
CA VAL A 37 -0.67 -2.05 28.02
C VAL A 37 -0.24 -3.46 27.59
N ALA A 38 -0.57 -4.50 28.34
CA ALA A 38 -0.24 -5.89 28.00
C ALA A 38 -0.99 -6.40 26.77
N GLU A 39 -2.23 -5.97 26.58
CA GLU A 39 -3.09 -6.39 25.48
C GLU A 39 -2.90 -5.55 24.22
N LEU A 40 -2.35 -4.34 24.36
CA LEU A 40 -2.16 -3.38 23.28
C LEU A 40 -1.27 -3.95 22.16
N PHE A 41 -0.15 -4.57 22.51
CA PHE A 41 0.74 -5.19 21.54
C PHE A 41 0.06 -6.32 20.78
N ARG A 42 -0.71 -7.15 21.48
CA ARG A 42 -1.48 -8.24 20.85
C ARG A 42 -2.55 -7.70 19.92
N PHE A 43 -3.30 -6.68 20.35
CA PHE A 43 -4.31 -6.02 19.52
C PHE A 43 -3.73 -5.53 18.19
N TRP A 44 -2.64 -4.74 18.26
CA TRP A 44 -2.01 -4.18 17.07
C TRP A 44 -1.32 -5.24 16.20
N ALA A 45 -0.68 -6.24 16.80
CA ALA A 45 -0.07 -7.34 16.06
C ALA A 45 -1.13 -8.12 15.25
N VAL A 46 -2.26 -8.45 15.87
CA VAL A 46 -3.38 -9.12 15.19
C VAL A 46 -3.97 -8.22 14.11
N ALA A 47 -4.19 -6.94 14.40
CA ALA A 47 -4.70 -5.99 13.40
C ALA A 47 -3.77 -5.89 12.19
N MET A 48 -2.45 -5.81 12.38
CA MET A 48 -1.48 -5.76 11.28
C MET A 48 -1.43 -7.06 10.48
N LEU A 49 -1.50 -8.22 11.12
CA LEU A 49 -1.53 -9.51 10.41
C LEU A 49 -2.80 -9.65 9.54
N ILE A 50 -3.95 -9.27 10.09
CA ILE A 50 -5.20 -9.26 9.33
C ILE A 50 -5.09 -8.28 8.16
N PHE A 51 -4.53 -7.08 8.39
CA PHE A 51 -4.32 -6.10 7.34
C PHE A 51 -3.46 -6.63 6.19
N MET A 52 -2.33 -7.29 6.51
CA MET A 52 -1.46 -7.91 5.48
C MET A 52 -2.23 -8.92 4.64
N GLY A 53 -3.04 -9.78 5.27
CA GLY A 53 -3.89 -10.74 4.57
C GLY A 53 -4.95 -10.07 3.69
N VAL A 54 -5.65 -9.08 4.24
CA VAL A 54 -6.67 -8.31 3.50
C VAL A 54 -6.05 -7.55 2.34
N ALA A 55 -4.93 -6.87 2.53
CA ALA A 55 -4.23 -6.12 1.49
C ALA A 55 -3.79 -7.05 0.35
N LEU A 56 -3.24 -8.21 0.66
CA LEU A 56 -2.81 -9.19 -0.33
C LEU A 56 -3.98 -9.73 -1.15
N VAL A 57 -5.06 -10.15 -0.51
CA VAL A 57 -6.26 -10.64 -1.20
C VAL A 57 -6.89 -9.55 -2.04
N ALA A 58 -7.02 -8.34 -1.50
CA ALA A 58 -7.57 -7.20 -2.22
C ALA A 58 -6.74 -6.85 -3.46
N GLN A 59 -5.42 -6.86 -3.37
CA GLN A 59 -4.52 -6.59 -4.50
C GLN A 59 -4.68 -7.63 -5.62
N ILE A 60 -4.82 -8.91 -5.27
CA ILE A 60 -5.08 -9.98 -6.23
C ILE A 60 -6.44 -9.76 -6.92
N LEU A 61 -7.50 -9.52 -6.14
CA LEU A 61 -8.85 -9.30 -6.67
C LEU A 61 -8.91 -8.08 -7.58
N ILE A 62 -8.33 -6.96 -7.17
CA ILE A 62 -8.28 -5.73 -7.98
C ILE A 62 -7.57 -6.00 -9.31
N THR A 63 -6.44 -6.71 -9.29
CA THR A 63 -5.69 -7.05 -10.49
C THR A 63 -6.52 -7.93 -11.44
N VAL A 64 -7.18 -8.95 -10.91
CA VAL A 64 -8.03 -9.86 -11.70
C VAL A 64 -9.22 -9.13 -12.29
N VAL A 65 -9.95 -8.36 -11.47
CA VAL A 65 -11.12 -7.57 -11.91
C VAL A 65 -10.72 -6.53 -12.94
N PHE A 66 -9.61 -5.82 -12.73
CA PHE A 66 -9.10 -4.83 -13.67
C PHE A 66 -8.77 -5.47 -15.05
N ARG A 67 -8.05 -6.61 -15.05
CA ARG A 67 -7.74 -7.34 -16.29
C ARG A 67 -8.99 -7.80 -17.02
N ALA A 68 -9.97 -8.34 -16.28
CA ALA A 68 -11.23 -8.81 -16.86
C ALA A 68 -12.07 -7.64 -17.42
N ALA A 69 -12.16 -6.53 -16.71
CA ALA A 69 -12.86 -5.34 -17.14
C ALA A 69 -12.21 -4.71 -18.39
N TYR A 70 -10.89 -4.55 -18.37
CA TYR A 70 -10.14 -4.00 -19.50
C TYR A 70 -10.34 -4.84 -20.76
N ARG A 71 -10.22 -6.16 -20.67
CA ARG A 71 -10.46 -7.07 -21.78
C ARG A 71 -11.88 -6.97 -22.35
N ARG A 72 -12.88 -6.78 -21.49
CA ARG A 72 -14.29 -6.63 -21.94
C ARG A 72 -14.55 -5.31 -22.65
N ILE A 73 -13.89 -4.24 -22.21
CA ILE A 73 -14.13 -2.88 -22.74
C ILE A 73 -13.34 -2.65 -24.02
N THR A 74 -12.08 -3.09 -24.09
CA THR A 74 -11.19 -2.80 -25.22
C THR A 74 -11.09 -3.94 -26.22
N GLY A 75 -11.48 -5.16 -25.84
CA GLY A 75 -11.26 -6.36 -26.65
C GLY A 75 -9.79 -6.81 -26.70
N GLU A 76 -8.88 -6.06 -26.08
CA GLU A 76 -7.44 -6.34 -26.06
C GLU A 76 -7.05 -7.13 -24.82
N THR A 77 -6.07 -8.02 -25.00
CA THR A 77 -5.40 -8.69 -23.88
C THR A 77 -4.23 -7.86 -23.37
N GLU A 78 -3.88 -8.02 -22.11
CA GLU A 78 -2.65 -7.42 -21.56
C GLU A 78 -1.48 -7.75 -22.49
N PRO A 79 -0.62 -6.76 -22.84
CA PRO A 79 0.58 -7.02 -23.62
C PRO A 79 1.38 -8.17 -23.01
N SER A 80 1.63 -9.23 -23.81
CA SER A 80 2.25 -10.48 -23.30
C SER A 80 3.74 -10.31 -22.94
N PHE A 81 4.34 -9.20 -23.35
CA PHE A 81 5.72 -8.86 -23.05
C PHE A 81 5.75 -7.55 -22.26
N ALA A 82 6.22 -7.63 -21.01
CA ALA A 82 6.70 -6.44 -20.32
C ALA A 82 7.92 -5.94 -21.10
N ASP A 83 7.79 -4.78 -21.75
CA ASP A 83 8.91 -4.13 -22.40
C ASP A 83 10.02 -3.88 -21.35
N GLU A 84 11.29 -3.78 -21.80
CA GLU A 84 12.41 -3.45 -20.91
C GLU A 84 12.14 -2.18 -20.10
N LEU A 85 11.37 -1.25 -20.70
CA LEU A 85 10.88 -0.05 -20.05
C LEU A 85 10.00 -0.36 -18.83
N ASP A 86 9.00 -1.23 -18.99
CA ASP A 86 8.08 -1.63 -17.90
C ASP A 86 8.85 -2.28 -16.74
N ARG A 87 9.83 -3.12 -17.06
CA ARG A 87 10.71 -3.73 -16.07
C ARG A 87 11.53 -2.69 -15.31
N THR A 88 12.10 -1.73 -16.03
CA THR A 88 12.91 -0.66 -15.44
C THR A 88 12.06 0.24 -14.55
N ILE A 89 10.86 0.63 -14.99
CA ILE A 89 9.90 1.41 -14.21
C ILE A 89 9.50 0.65 -12.94
N GLY A 90 9.19 -0.64 -13.06
CA GLY A 90 8.86 -1.50 -11.93
C GLY A 90 9.97 -1.54 -10.87
N LEU A 91 11.23 -1.73 -11.30
CA LEU A 91 12.38 -1.74 -10.40
C LEU A 91 12.59 -0.40 -9.70
N ARG A 92 12.46 0.72 -10.41
CA ARG A 92 12.55 2.07 -9.81
C ARG A 92 11.44 2.33 -8.82
N ALA A 93 10.22 1.92 -9.14
CA ALA A 93 9.06 2.05 -8.25
C ALA A 93 9.23 1.24 -6.97
N THR A 94 9.67 -0.02 -7.09
CA THR A 94 9.95 -0.88 -5.93
C THR A 94 11.07 -0.31 -5.05
N ARG A 95 12.13 0.23 -5.65
CA ARG A 95 13.19 0.89 -4.90
C ARG A 95 12.71 2.11 -4.12
N ASN A 96 11.89 2.95 -4.73
CA ASN A 96 11.34 4.13 -4.07
C ASN A 96 10.36 3.75 -2.96
N ALA A 97 9.55 2.71 -3.16
CA ALA A 97 8.70 2.13 -2.14
C ALA A 97 9.51 1.63 -0.94
N TYR A 98 10.61 0.93 -1.20
CA TYR A 98 11.52 0.48 -0.14
C TYR A 98 12.11 1.63 0.67
N TYR A 99 12.56 2.71 0.01
CA TYR A 99 13.07 3.88 0.71
C TYR A 99 12.00 4.57 1.56
N ALA A 100 10.78 4.71 1.04
CA ALA A 100 9.66 5.27 1.79
C ALA A 100 9.34 4.42 3.03
N PHE A 101 9.31 3.10 2.88
CA PHE A 101 9.08 2.18 3.99
C PHE A 101 10.20 2.23 5.03
N ALA A 102 11.47 2.18 4.60
CA ALA A 102 12.63 2.25 5.48
C ALA A 102 12.65 3.55 6.29
N LEU A 103 12.39 4.68 5.63
CA LEU A 103 12.26 5.97 6.32
C LEU A 103 11.12 5.96 7.36
N GLY A 104 9.97 5.44 6.97
CA GLY A 104 8.83 5.32 7.87
C GLY A 104 9.12 4.41 9.07
N LEU A 105 9.87 3.32 8.88
CA LEU A 105 10.32 2.45 9.96
C LEU A 105 11.26 3.18 10.93
N VAL A 106 12.20 3.98 10.41
CA VAL A 106 13.07 4.80 11.26
C VAL A 106 12.24 5.78 12.08
N VAL A 107 11.26 6.45 11.47
CA VAL A 107 10.35 7.34 12.20
C VAL A 107 9.57 6.58 13.27
N ALA A 108 9.07 5.38 12.95
CA ALA A 108 8.36 4.54 13.91
C ALA A 108 9.23 4.19 15.14
N LEU A 109 10.48 3.83 14.91
CA LEU A 109 11.42 3.55 16.02
C LEU A 109 11.74 4.81 16.82
N LEU A 110 11.88 5.96 16.18
CA LEU A 110 12.10 7.23 16.86
C LEU A 110 10.96 7.61 17.79
N THR A 111 9.72 7.21 17.51
CA THR A 111 8.60 7.45 18.44
C THR A 111 8.86 6.82 19.82
N GLN A 112 9.53 5.67 19.87
CA GLN A 112 9.84 4.99 21.12
C GLN A 112 11.05 5.60 21.83
N VAL A 113 12.04 6.06 21.08
CA VAL A 113 13.18 6.82 21.65
C VAL A 113 12.70 8.10 22.31
N LEU A 114 11.69 8.75 21.73
CA LEU A 114 11.05 9.95 22.29
C LEU A 114 10.02 9.64 23.40
N SER A 115 9.94 8.39 23.84
CA SER A 115 9.00 7.95 24.90
C SER A 115 7.53 8.24 24.58
N LEU A 116 7.15 8.23 23.30
CA LEU A 116 5.76 8.34 22.88
C LEU A 116 5.00 7.03 23.20
N PRO A 117 3.66 7.09 23.34
CA PRO A 117 2.86 5.90 23.59
C PRO A 117 3.11 4.81 22.55
N PRO A 118 3.07 3.51 22.90
CA PRO A 118 3.27 2.40 21.96
C PRO A 118 2.36 2.43 20.74
N VAL A 119 1.17 3.03 20.86
CA VAL A 119 0.25 3.27 19.73
C VAL A 119 0.92 4.07 18.61
N ALA A 120 1.78 5.03 18.94
CA ALA A 120 2.48 5.84 17.96
C ALA A 120 3.42 4.98 17.09
N LEU A 121 4.07 3.96 17.65
CA LEU A 121 4.88 2.99 16.90
C LEU A 121 4.02 2.28 15.83
N PHE A 122 2.91 1.70 16.25
CA PHE A 122 2.05 0.93 15.34
C PHE A 122 1.37 1.81 14.29
N ALA A 123 0.90 2.99 14.68
CA ALA A 123 0.31 3.95 13.75
C ALA A 123 1.32 4.42 12.69
N THR A 124 2.55 4.72 13.10
CA THR A 124 3.61 5.12 12.15
C THR A 124 4.06 3.99 11.27
N MET A 125 4.15 2.74 11.76
CA MET A 125 4.41 1.56 10.93
C MET A 125 3.32 1.34 9.89
N PHE A 126 2.06 1.49 10.27
CA PHE A 126 0.92 1.38 9.35
C PHE A 126 0.99 2.46 8.26
N LEU A 127 1.24 3.71 8.66
CA LEU A 127 1.42 4.82 7.71
C LEU A 127 2.64 4.63 6.81
N ALA A 128 3.73 4.03 7.30
CA ALA A 128 4.91 3.70 6.51
C ALA A 128 4.58 2.69 5.39
N GLY A 129 3.74 1.69 5.68
CA GLY A 129 3.22 0.75 4.69
C GLY A 129 2.43 1.46 3.59
N ILE A 130 1.48 2.33 3.98
CA ILE A 130 0.69 3.13 3.04
C ILE A 130 1.60 4.03 2.19
N ALA A 131 2.54 4.75 2.81
CA ALA A 131 3.45 5.64 2.12
C ALA A 131 4.31 4.89 1.08
N SER A 132 4.73 3.67 1.40
CA SER A 132 5.46 2.78 0.50
C SER A 132 4.63 2.42 -0.76
N GLU A 133 3.39 1.99 -0.59
CA GLU A 133 2.50 1.65 -1.69
C GLU A 133 2.16 2.88 -2.55
N VAL A 134 1.90 4.02 -1.92
CA VAL A 134 1.66 5.29 -2.62
C VAL A 134 2.90 5.72 -3.40
N ALA A 135 4.09 5.63 -2.81
CA ALA A 135 5.34 5.96 -3.49
C ALA A 135 5.58 5.07 -4.72
N GLN A 136 5.25 3.77 -4.62
CA GLN A 136 5.32 2.84 -5.74
C GLN A 136 4.39 3.26 -6.87
N ALA A 137 3.12 3.47 -6.57
CA ALA A 137 2.10 3.82 -7.56
C ALA A 137 2.38 5.18 -8.22
N LEU A 138 2.77 6.18 -7.44
CA LEU A 138 3.13 7.50 -7.97
C LEU A 138 4.38 7.45 -8.85
N THR A 139 5.38 6.65 -8.47
CA THR A 139 6.59 6.47 -9.28
C THR A 139 6.25 5.83 -10.62
N GLN A 140 5.43 4.78 -10.62
CA GLN A 140 4.96 4.16 -11.87
C GLN A 140 4.21 5.16 -12.74
N LEU A 141 3.22 5.87 -12.18
CA LEU A 141 2.43 6.86 -12.90
C LEU A 141 3.30 7.98 -13.48
N TYR A 142 4.28 8.45 -12.73
CA TYR A 142 5.20 9.50 -13.19
C TYR A 142 6.01 9.06 -14.41
N TYR A 143 6.63 7.88 -14.37
CA TYR A 143 7.45 7.39 -15.46
C TYR A 143 6.61 7.00 -16.69
N TYR A 144 5.43 6.39 -16.50
CA TYR A 144 4.55 6.08 -17.64
C TYR A 144 4.04 7.33 -18.35
N ARG A 145 3.79 8.41 -17.62
CA ARG A 145 3.37 9.69 -18.26
C ARG A 145 4.49 10.40 -19.00
N ARG A 146 5.72 10.24 -18.55
CA ARG A 146 6.88 10.88 -19.20
C ARG A 146 7.44 10.06 -20.36
N GLY A 147 7.12 8.78 -20.48
CA GLY A 147 7.65 7.90 -21.53
C GLY A 147 9.15 7.65 -21.43
N VAL A 148 9.71 7.66 -20.20
CA VAL A 148 11.15 7.55 -19.94
C VAL A 148 11.43 6.34 -19.06
#